data_d69db3c845f6bd8d8003f19bf8f7480a
#
_entry.id   d69db3c845f6bd8d8003f19bf8f7480a
#
_cell.length_a   1.000
_cell.length_b   1.000
_cell.length_c   1.000
_cell.angle_alpha   90.00
_cell.angle_beta   90.00
_cell.angle_gamma   90.00
#
_symmetry.space_group_name_H-M   'P 1'
#
loop_
_entity.id
_entity.type
_entity.pdbx_description
1 polymer ?
#
loop_
_entity_poly.entity_id
_entity_poly.type
_entity_poly.pdbx_seq_one_letter_code
_entity_poly.pdbx_strand_id
1 'polypeptide(L)'
;MRFADALAHPGLRAIAEVKRRSPSAGDLRPGADPAKLAAQFASAGAAAISVLVDERFAGTLDDLRAARAATDAPLLGKGFFSTEEHLRELREAGADAVLLILRDLDDAVCAHLLDCARELGMDALVEAHDADELQRAMQLDAPVIGINARDLSTFEIDRRAQLQLVAQAPRDRIVIAESGVHTRAQGAAAELAGADAILVGSALMRAPDPQAKLRELLSRPLVKVCGLTRQEDVDVAVEAGADLLGFILAERSPRRAAAVLDVPDTAMSVAVFVTDTEETQADLVQFYPDDGGNVRSREAMLLREGRQVARVLDQPWQEHDPVHWSVAAATEGRVMLAGGLGPENVRDAIAAVRPWAVDASSSLETEPGVKDHARVRAFVEVARQ
;
A
#
# COMPACT_ATOMS: atom_id res chain seq x y z
N MET A 1 1.20 12.06 20.72
CA MET A 1 2.10 11.76 19.55
C MET A 1 1.66 12.72 18.45
N ARG A 2 2.57 13.42 17.79
CA ARG A 2 2.22 14.29 16.65
C ARG A 2 1.78 13.43 15.45
N PHE A 3 0.97 14.01 14.56
CA PHE A 3 0.47 13.31 13.36
C PHE A 3 1.62 12.84 12.46
N ALA A 4 2.59 13.72 12.18
CA ALA A 4 3.76 13.36 11.40
C ALA A 4 4.60 12.24 12.05
N ASP A 5 4.83 12.30 13.37
CA ASP A 5 5.59 11.28 14.09
C ASP A 5 4.96 9.89 13.97
N ALA A 6 3.61 9.81 14.00
CA ALA A 6 2.89 8.55 13.88
C ALA A 6 3.04 7.90 12.49
N LEU A 7 3.29 8.70 11.47
CA LEU A 7 3.47 8.24 10.08
C LEU A 7 4.94 7.91 9.76
N ALA A 8 5.90 8.45 10.50
CA ALA A 8 7.35 8.27 10.25
C ALA A 8 7.90 6.89 10.66
N HIS A 9 7.08 6.00 11.21
CA HIS A 9 7.51 4.66 11.60
C HIS A 9 7.76 3.75 10.39
N PRO A 10 8.73 2.80 10.47
CA PRO A 10 9.03 1.89 9.38
C PRO A 10 7.84 1.04 8.92
N GLY A 11 7.79 0.77 7.61
CA GLY A 11 6.71 0.02 6.95
C GLY A 11 5.50 0.88 6.61
N LEU A 12 4.64 0.34 5.76
CA LEU A 12 3.46 1.05 5.29
C LEU A 12 2.49 1.36 6.44
N ARG A 13 2.18 2.63 6.62
CA ARG A 13 1.20 3.10 7.60
C ARG A 13 -0.15 3.37 6.94
N ALA A 14 -1.20 3.50 7.73
CA ALA A 14 -2.51 3.89 7.20
C ALA A 14 -3.13 5.03 8.01
N ILE A 15 -3.71 6.00 7.27
CA ILE A 15 -4.67 6.96 7.77
C ILE A 15 -6.05 6.44 7.41
N ALA A 16 -6.84 6.05 8.40
CA ALA A 16 -8.18 5.51 8.20
C ALA A 16 -9.20 6.66 8.20
N GLU A 17 -9.97 6.80 7.11
CA GLU A 17 -10.88 7.92 6.93
C GLU A 17 -12.32 7.56 7.28
N VAL A 18 -12.89 8.33 8.19
CA VAL A 18 -14.32 8.33 8.52
C VAL A 18 -15.05 9.24 7.54
N LYS A 19 -15.87 8.63 6.67
CA LYS A 19 -16.59 9.31 5.60
C LYS A 19 -17.94 8.65 5.31
N ARG A 20 -19.05 9.35 5.56
CA ARG A 20 -20.41 8.81 5.33
C ARG A 20 -20.80 8.82 3.87
N ARG A 21 -20.37 9.84 3.13
CA ARG A 21 -20.72 10.10 1.72
C ARG A 21 -19.49 10.49 0.91
N SER A 22 -19.55 10.25 -0.37
CA SER A 22 -18.57 10.77 -1.34
C SER A 22 -19.30 11.45 -2.50
N PRO A 23 -18.86 12.62 -2.99
CA PRO A 23 -19.46 13.28 -4.14
C PRO A 23 -19.52 12.38 -5.39
N SER A 24 -18.50 11.53 -5.59
CA SER A 24 -18.41 10.63 -6.75
C SER A 24 -19.15 9.30 -6.58
N ALA A 25 -19.43 8.86 -5.35
CA ALA A 25 -19.93 7.50 -5.08
C ALA A 25 -21.21 7.48 -4.24
N GLY A 26 -21.78 8.65 -3.93
CA GLY A 26 -22.97 8.75 -3.09
C GLY A 26 -22.73 8.32 -1.64
N ASP A 27 -23.77 7.80 -1.02
CA ASP A 27 -23.74 7.32 0.35
C ASP A 27 -22.89 6.04 0.45
N LEU A 28 -21.92 6.05 1.35
CA LEU A 28 -21.01 4.93 1.62
C LEU A 28 -21.46 4.13 2.86
N ARG A 29 -21.70 4.85 3.95
CA ARG A 29 -22.18 4.27 5.21
C ARG A 29 -23.03 5.31 5.96
N PRO A 30 -24.30 5.51 5.55
CA PRO A 30 -25.21 6.41 6.24
C PRO A 30 -25.35 6.00 7.71
N GLY A 31 -25.39 6.99 8.61
CA GLY A 31 -25.53 6.71 10.04
C GLY A 31 -24.27 6.15 10.72
N ALA A 32 -23.11 6.13 10.05
CA ALA A 32 -21.85 5.76 10.69
C ALA A 32 -21.57 6.65 11.90
N ASP A 33 -21.22 6.02 13.03
CA ASP A 33 -20.81 6.66 14.27
C ASP A 33 -19.31 6.94 14.22
N PRO A 34 -18.87 8.22 14.21
CA PRO A 34 -17.45 8.58 14.10
C PRO A 34 -16.63 8.14 15.32
N ALA A 35 -17.22 8.20 16.52
CA ALA A 35 -16.56 7.77 17.75
C ALA A 35 -16.24 6.27 17.71
N LYS A 36 -17.24 5.46 17.34
CA LYS A 36 -17.08 4.01 17.21
C LYS A 36 -16.05 3.66 16.14
N LEU A 37 -16.11 4.28 14.95
CA LEU A 37 -15.17 4.01 13.87
C LEU A 37 -13.76 4.46 14.24
N ALA A 38 -13.58 5.61 14.87
CA ALA A 38 -12.27 6.10 15.30
C ALA A 38 -11.60 5.12 16.28
N ALA A 39 -12.35 4.64 17.29
CA ALA A 39 -11.85 3.64 18.22
C ALA A 39 -11.51 2.30 17.53
N GLN A 40 -12.35 1.84 16.60
CA GLN A 40 -12.12 0.62 15.83
C GLN A 40 -10.86 0.73 14.94
N PHE A 41 -10.69 1.85 14.24
CA PHE A 41 -9.53 2.07 13.38
C PHE A 41 -8.23 2.18 14.19
N ALA A 42 -8.24 2.89 15.32
CA ALA A 42 -7.09 2.95 16.22
C ALA A 42 -6.70 1.55 16.71
N SER A 43 -7.67 0.74 17.14
CA SER A 43 -7.42 -0.65 17.60
C SER A 43 -7.01 -1.60 16.47
N ALA A 44 -7.31 -1.26 15.22
CA ALA A 44 -6.88 -2.00 14.03
C ALA A 44 -5.46 -1.63 13.55
N GLY A 45 -4.82 -0.64 14.17
CA GLY A 45 -3.46 -0.23 13.84
C GLY A 45 -3.37 0.96 12.87
N ALA A 46 -4.45 1.75 12.72
CA ALA A 46 -4.34 3.03 12.03
C ALA A 46 -3.29 3.92 12.72
N ALA A 47 -2.38 4.50 11.96
CA ALA A 47 -1.39 5.44 12.48
C ALA A 47 -2.04 6.79 12.82
N ALA A 48 -3.05 7.17 12.05
CA ALA A 48 -3.88 8.35 12.27
C ALA A 48 -5.29 8.11 11.73
N ILE A 49 -6.23 8.98 12.12
CA ILE A 49 -7.60 8.90 11.66
C ILE A 49 -7.97 10.22 10.98
N SER A 50 -8.49 10.13 9.77
CA SER A 50 -9.04 11.26 9.02
C SER A 50 -10.53 11.37 9.27
N VAL A 51 -11.02 12.55 9.61
CA VAL A 51 -12.44 12.82 9.81
C VAL A 51 -12.87 13.93 8.85
N LEU A 52 -13.80 13.60 7.93
CA LEU A 52 -14.41 14.58 7.06
C LEU A 52 -15.31 15.50 7.90
N VAL A 53 -15.10 16.81 7.80
CA VAL A 53 -15.88 17.84 8.51
C VAL A 53 -16.66 18.75 7.56
N ASP A 54 -16.84 18.31 6.33
CA ASP A 54 -17.51 19.07 5.25
C ASP A 54 -18.86 18.43 4.90
N GLU A 55 -19.91 19.25 4.77
CA GLU A 55 -21.29 18.80 4.49
C GLU A 55 -21.43 18.01 3.18
N ARG A 56 -20.57 18.27 2.18
CA ARG A 56 -20.51 17.50 0.92
C ARG A 56 -20.24 16.01 1.17
N PHE A 57 -19.58 15.68 2.27
CA PHE A 57 -19.28 14.32 2.71
C PHE A 57 -20.18 13.85 3.87
N ALA A 58 -21.23 14.63 4.20
CA ALA A 58 -22.08 14.42 5.37
C ALA A 58 -21.29 14.38 6.69
N GLY A 59 -20.26 15.26 6.80
CA GLY A 59 -19.38 15.41 7.95
C GLY A 59 -19.53 16.77 8.63
N THR A 60 -19.18 16.82 9.90
CA THR A 60 -19.27 18.05 10.73
C THR A 60 -18.13 18.13 11.74
N LEU A 61 -17.90 19.31 12.33
CA LEU A 61 -16.95 19.46 13.45
C LEU A 61 -17.33 18.61 14.67
N ASP A 62 -18.62 18.33 14.87
CA ASP A 62 -19.06 17.45 15.95
C ASP A 62 -18.62 16.01 15.74
N ASP A 63 -18.46 15.56 14.50
CA ASP A 63 -17.87 14.24 14.20
C ASP A 63 -16.40 14.18 14.62
N LEU A 64 -15.66 15.25 14.42
CA LEU A 64 -14.28 15.36 14.87
C LEU A 64 -14.17 15.35 16.40
N ARG A 65 -15.05 16.10 17.10
CA ARG A 65 -15.15 16.09 18.57
C ARG A 65 -15.49 14.70 19.10
N ALA A 66 -16.44 14.03 18.46
CA ALA A 66 -16.83 12.66 18.82
C ALA A 66 -15.68 11.66 18.62
N ALA A 67 -14.95 11.75 17.51
CA ALA A 67 -13.77 10.94 17.26
C ALA A 67 -12.68 11.19 18.31
N ARG A 68 -12.40 12.47 18.65
CA ARG A 68 -11.41 12.84 19.67
C ARG A 68 -11.74 12.27 21.05
N ALA A 69 -13.01 12.30 21.41
CA ALA A 69 -13.47 11.73 22.70
C ALA A 69 -13.28 10.20 22.79
N ALA A 70 -13.16 9.51 21.64
CA ALA A 70 -13.12 8.05 21.57
C ALA A 70 -11.71 7.47 21.36
N THR A 71 -10.69 8.29 21.03
CA THR A 71 -9.33 7.80 20.75
C THR A 71 -8.27 8.85 21.04
N ASP A 72 -7.06 8.39 21.42
CA ASP A 72 -5.86 9.21 21.53
C ASP A 72 -5.01 9.21 20.23
N ALA A 73 -5.41 8.45 19.21
CA ALA A 73 -4.74 8.45 17.92
C ALA A 73 -4.76 9.87 17.29
N PRO A 74 -3.73 10.28 16.55
CA PRO A 74 -3.73 11.56 15.86
C PRO A 74 -4.91 11.70 14.90
N LEU A 75 -5.57 12.87 14.91
CA LEU A 75 -6.73 13.17 14.07
C LEU A 75 -6.39 14.20 13.00
N LEU A 76 -6.68 13.86 11.74
CA LEU A 76 -6.67 14.78 10.61
C LEU A 76 -8.07 15.33 10.37
N GLY A 77 -8.24 16.65 10.53
CA GLY A 77 -9.43 17.33 10.04
C GLY A 77 -9.37 17.45 8.53
N LYS A 78 -10.31 16.82 7.81
CA LYS A 78 -10.32 16.81 6.34
C LYS A 78 -11.55 17.57 5.80
N GLY A 79 -11.29 18.50 4.88
CA GLY A 79 -12.28 19.40 4.29
C GLY A 79 -11.61 20.38 3.34
N PHE A 80 -12.21 21.53 3.12
CA PHE A 80 -11.71 22.60 2.26
C PHE A 80 -11.48 23.84 3.12
N PHE A 81 -10.23 24.12 3.47
CA PHE A 81 -9.85 25.15 4.44
C PHE A 81 -8.99 26.20 3.77
N SER A 82 -9.37 27.47 3.93
CA SER A 82 -8.72 28.63 3.30
C SER A 82 -8.51 29.81 4.25
N THR A 83 -8.84 29.69 5.53
CA THR A 83 -8.74 30.74 6.52
C THR A 83 -8.17 30.23 7.85
N GLU A 84 -7.54 31.14 8.62
CA GLU A 84 -7.09 30.82 9.98
C GLU A 84 -8.23 30.39 10.92
N GLU A 85 -9.43 30.95 10.72
CA GLU A 85 -10.59 30.61 11.54
C GLU A 85 -10.93 29.13 11.41
N HIS A 86 -10.93 28.59 10.20
CA HIS A 86 -11.10 27.14 9.97
C HIS A 86 -10.08 26.31 10.75
N LEU A 87 -8.82 26.74 10.78
CA LEU A 87 -7.77 26.00 11.51
C LEU A 87 -7.99 26.06 13.03
N ARG A 88 -8.40 27.21 13.56
CA ARG A 88 -8.74 27.36 14.99
C ARG A 88 -9.92 26.49 15.38
N GLU A 89 -10.99 26.48 14.58
CA GLU A 89 -12.16 25.63 14.80
C GLU A 89 -11.79 24.13 14.80
N LEU A 90 -10.95 23.69 13.85
CA LEU A 90 -10.43 22.32 13.80
C LEU A 90 -9.63 21.98 15.05
N ARG A 91 -8.73 22.88 15.47
CA ARG A 91 -7.92 22.68 16.68
C ARG A 91 -8.78 22.56 17.92
N GLU A 92 -9.77 23.44 18.09
CA GLU A 92 -10.74 23.41 19.19
C GLU A 92 -11.61 22.14 19.17
N ALA A 93 -11.90 21.60 17.97
CA ALA A 93 -12.60 20.34 17.81
C ALA A 93 -11.72 19.11 18.06
N GLY A 94 -10.39 19.28 18.26
CA GLY A 94 -9.46 18.23 18.63
C GLY A 94 -8.61 17.67 17.50
N ALA A 95 -8.47 18.38 16.36
CA ALA A 95 -7.55 18.00 15.31
C ALA A 95 -6.08 18.13 15.76
N ASP A 96 -5.25 17.18 15.31
CA ASP A 96 -3.80 17.21 15.41
C ASP A 96 -3.15 17.60 14.08
N ALA A 97 -3.91 17.51 12.99
CA ALA A 97 -3.49 17.92 11.65
C ALA A 97 -4.65 18.47 10.82
N VAL A 98 -4.32 19.30 9.83
CA VAL A 98 -5.24 19.91 8.87
C VAL A 98 -4.85 19.55 7.44
N LEU A 99 -5.83 19.37 6.54
CA LEU A 99 -5.61 19.25 5.10
C LEU A 99 -5.54 20.63 4.44
N LEU A 100 -4.50 20.87 3.64
CA LEU A 100 -4.35 22.03 2.77
C LEU A 100 -4.23 21.56 1.32
N ILE A 101 -5.15 21.97 0.45
CA ILE A 101 -5.23 21.50 -0.95
C ILE A 101 -4.61 22.55 -1.86
N LEU A 102 -3.49 22.25 -2.51
CA LEU A 102 -2.76 23.22 -3.35
C LEU A 102 -3.56 23.70 -4.56
N ARG A 103 -4.44 22.88 -5.08
CA ARG A 103 -5.34 23.27 -6.18
C ARG A 103 -6.26 24.43 -5.81
N ASP A 104 -6.66 24.52 -4.56
CA ASP A 104 -7.62 25.51 -4.06
C ASP A 104 -6.95 26.74 -3.42
N LEU A 105 -5.62 26.70 -3.21
CA LEU A 105 -4.86 27.71 -2.49
C LEU A 105 -3.72 28.26 -3.35
N ASP A 106 -3.53 29.57 -3.36
CA ASP A 106 -2.28 30.13 -3.84
C ASP A 106 -1.13 29.95 -2.82
N ASP A 107 0.11 30.14 -3.27
CA ASP A 107 1.30 29.85 -2.45
C ASP A 107 1.38 30.76 -1.20
N ALA A 108 0.97 32.01 -1.30
CA ALA A 108 1.02 32.95 -0.18
C ALA A 108 0.01 32.56 0.91
N VAL A 109 -1.21 32.19 0.51
CA VAL A 109 -2.24 31.70 1.43
C VAL A 109 -1.83 30.37 2.04
N CYS A 110 -1.30 29.42 1.23
CA CYS A 110 -0.86 28.13 1.74
C CYS A 110 0.29 28.28 2.75
N ALA A 111 1.31 29.10 2.46
CA ALA A 111 2.41 29.41 3.38
C ALA A 111 1.91 29.98 4.69
N HIS A 112 0.99 30.95 4.62
CA HIS A 112 0.38 31.55 5.82
C HIS A 112 -0.37 30.51 6.65
N LEU A 113 -1.16 29.64 6.03
CA LEU A 113 -1.91 28.58 6.74
C LEU A 113 -0.98 27.51 7.32
N LEU A 114 0.14 27.20 6.67
CA LEU A 114 1.18 26.33 7.24
C LEU A 114 1.77 26.91 8.52
N ASP A 115 2.08 28.21 8.54
CA ASP A 115 2.57 28.89 9.73
C ASP A 115 1.52 28.91 10.83
N CYS A 116 0.27 29.24 10.50
CA CYS A 116 -0.84 29.21 11.44
C CYS A 116 -1.07 27.81 12.05
N ALA A 117 -1.03 26.74 11.24
CA ALA A 117 -1.14 25.37 11.75
C ALA A 117 -0.02 25.06 12.76
N ARG A 118 1.21 25.48 12.45
CA ARG A 118 2.38 25.31 13.33
C ARG A 118 2.20 26.06 14.66
N GLU A 119 1.73 27.31 14.61
CA GLU A 119 1.44 28.11 15.81
C GLU A 119 0.35 27.48 16.68
N LEU A 120 -0.66 26.87 16.07
CA LEU A 120 -1.71 26.11 16.75
C LEU A 120 -1.28 24.75 17.27
N GLY A 121 -0.02 24.32 16.99
CA GLY A 121 0.50 23.01 17.36
C GLY A 121 -0.11 21.86 16.57
N MET A 122 -0.53 22.12 15.33
CA MET A 122 -1.01 21.13 14.37
C MET A 122 0.04 20.87 13.29
N ASP A 123 0.06 19.66 12.76
CA ASP A 123 0.74 19.34 11.50
C ASP A 123 -0.19 19.71 10.32
N ALA A 124 0.40 19.89 9.13
CA ALA A 124 -0.38 20.09 7.91
C ALA A 124 -0.05 18.98 6.88
N LEU A 125 -1.10 18.37 6.34
CA LEU A 125 -1.05 17.51 5.17
C LEU A 125 -1.31 18.39 3.95
N VAL A 126 -0.29 18.60 3.11
CA VAL A 126 -0.39 19.38 1.88
C VAL A 126 -0.67 18.46 0.72
N GLU A 127 -1.87 18.55 0.14
CA GLU A 127 -2.33 17.67 -0.93
C GLU A 127 -1.96 18.24 -2.31
N ALA A 128 -1.34 17.37 -3.14
CA ALA A 128 -0.97 17.63 -4.53
C ALA A 128 -1.56 16.56 -5.46
N HIS A 129 -1.89 16.96 -6.72
CA HIS A 129 -2.51 16.10 -7.73
C HIS A 129 -1.63 15.90 -8.96
N ASP A 130 -0.67 16.76 -9.19
CA ASP A 130 0.22 16.75 -10.34
C ASP A 130 1.65 17.17 -9.98
N ALA A 131 2.54 17.19 -10.99
CA ALA A 131 3.96 17.50 -10.79
C ALA A 131 4.18 18.98 -10.40
N ASP A 132 3.36 19.89 -10.89
CA ASP A 132 3.48 21.31 -10.59
C ASP A 132 3.06 21.57 -9.14
N GLU A 133 1.96 20.97 -8.68
CA GLU A 133 1.52 21.02 -7.29
C GLU A 133 2.52 20.34 -6.35
N LEU A 134 3.12 19.19 -6.73
CA LEU A 134 4.18 18.55 -5.96
C LEU A 134 5.41 19.47 -5.82
N GLN A 135 5.81 20.16 -6.90
CA GLN A 135 6.90 21.12 -6.84
C GLN A 135 6.57 22.30 -5.92
N ARG A 136 5.34 22.80 -5.94
CA ARG A 136 4.86 23.85 -5.02
C ARG A 136 4.90 23.38 -3.56
N ALA A 137 4.46 22.14 -3.26
CA ALA A 137 4.55 21.56 -1.92
C ALA A 137 5.99 21.54 -1.40
N MET A 138 6.94 21.18 -2.27
CA MET A 138 8.38 21.17 -1.95
C MET A 138 8.92 22.58 -1.69
N GLN A 139 8.53 23.57 -2.49
CA GLN A 139 8.94 24.98 -2.31
C GLN A 139 8.37 25.62 -1.03
N LEU A 140 7.19 25.19 -0.62
CA LEU A 140 6.53 25.58 0.63
C LEU A 140 7.09 24.87 1.88
N ASP A 141 8.10 24.01 1.70
CA ASP A 141 8.71 23.21 2.78
C ASP A 141 7.68 22.36 3.56
N ALA A 142 6.67 21.82 2.85
CA ALA A 142 5.63 21.00 3.44
C ALA A 142 6.21 19.73 4.09
N PRO A 143 6.01 19.49 5.39
CA PRO A 143 6.60 18.33 6.08
C PRO A 143 5.90 17.01 5.74
N VAL A 144 4.62 17.08 5.41
CA VAL A 144 3.78 15.93 5.02
C VAL A 144 3.09 16.26 3.71
N ILE A 145 3.32 15.45 2.70
CA ILE A 145 2.81 15.63 1.34
C ILE A 145 1.84 14.48 1.02
N GLY A 146 0.60 14.83 0.69
CA GLY A 146 -0.40 13.91 0.16
C GLY A 146 -0.39 13.92 -1.36
N ILE A 147 -0.34 12.77 -2.00
CA ILE A 147 -0.48 12.66 -3.45
C ILE A 147 -1.79 11.96 -3.75
N ASN A 148 -2.75 12.72 -4.26
CA ASN A 148 -4.10 12.25 -4.50
C ASN A 148 -4.25 11.73 -5.93
N ALA A 149 -4.61 10.42 -6.05
CA ALA A 149 -4.88 9.81 -7.36
C ALA A 149 -6.17 10.32 -8.01
N ARG A 150 -7.03 11.01 -7.26
CA ARG A 150 -8.34 11.46 -7.74
C ARG A 150 -8.25 12.85 -8.31
N ASP A 151 -8.58 13.02 -9.58
CA ASP A 151 -8.87 14.32 -10.14
C ASP A 151 -10.17 14.89 -9.54
N LEU A 152 -10.09 16.09 -8.94
CA LEU A 152 -11.24 16.71 -8.26
C LEU A 152 -12.28 17.29 -9.24
N SER A 153 -11.95 17.43 -10.52
CA SER A 153 -12.86 17.93 -11.55
C SER A 153 -13.65 16.82 -12.26
N THR A 154 -12.99 15.69 -12.57
CA THR A 154 -13.58 14.53 -13.26
C THR A 154 -13.99 13.41 -12.32
N PHE A 155 -13.44 13.39 -11.11
CA PHE A 155 -13.52 12.32 -10.12
C PHE A 155 -12.87 10.99 -10.57
N GLU A 156 -12.17 10.97 -11.69
CA GLU A 156 -11.40 9.82 -12.14
C GLU A 156 -10.21 9.54 -11.20
N ILE A 157 -9.81 8.28 -11.14
CA ILE A 157 -8.67 7.85 -10.31
C ILE A 157 -7.59 7.32 -11.24
N ASP A 158 -6.43 7.98 -11.26
CA ASP A 158 -5.23 7.52 -11.95
C ASP A 158 -4.14 7.13 -10.93
N ARG A 159 -4.15 5.85 -10.55
CA ARG A 159 -3.15 5.30 -9.64
C ARG A 159 -1.76 5.23 -10.27
N ARG A 160 -1.67 5.05 -11.59
CA ARG A 160 -0.37 4.96 -12.28
C ARG A 160 0.34 6.30 -12.22
N ALA A 161 -0.34 7.38 -12.57
CA ALA A 161 0.20 8.74 -12.43
C ALA A 161 0.55 9.05 -10.97
N GLN A 162 -0.32 8.70 -10.01
CA GLN A 162 -0.03 8.86 -8.59
C GLN A 162 1.28 8.18 -8.18
N LEU A 163 1.48 6.91 -8.55
CA LEU A 163 2.69 6.17 -8.18
C LEU A 163 3.97 6.75 -8.80
N GLN A 164 3.86 7.36 -9.99
CA GLN A 164 4.96 8.09 -10.62
C GLN A 164 5.30 9.37 -9.85
N LEU A 165 4.29 10.11 -9.37
CA LEU A 165 4.50 11.30 -8.53
C LEU A 165 5.09 10.93 -7.16
N VAL A 166 4.59 9.87 -6.53
CA VAL A 166 5.14 9.34 -5.26
C VAL A 166 6.63 9.01 -5.40
N ALA A 167 7.03 8.42 -6.53
CA ALA A 167 8.43 8.09 -6.78
C ALA A 167 9.33 9.34 -6.96
N GLN A 168 8.76 10.48 -7.32
CA GLN A 168 9.47 11.77 -7.48
C GLN A 168 9.52 12.58 -6.18
N ALA A 169 8.66 12.27 -5.21
CA ALA A 169 8.62 12.99 -3.94
C ALA A 169 9.93 12.81 -3.14
N PRO A 170 10.36 13.84 -2.39
CA PRO A 170 11.59 13.82 -1.63
C PRO A 170 11.53 12.81 -0.47
N ARG A 171 12.65 12.13 -0.19
CA ARG A 171 12.73 11.07 0.83
C ARG A 171 12.88 11.57 2.25
N ASP A 172 13.09 12.85 2.45
CA ASP A 172 13.17 13.54 3.75
C ASP A 172 11.81 14.10 4.19
N ARG A 173 10.74 13.81 3.44
CA ARG A 173 9.36 14.18 3.75
C ARG A 173 8.51 12.92 3.93
N ILE A 174 7.43 13.06 4.67
CA ILE A 174 6.42 12.02 4.79
C ILE A 174 5.50 12.12 3.57
N VAL A 175 5.39 11.03 2.83
CA VAL A 175 4.58 10.95 1.60
C VAL A 175 3.41 10.02 1.80
N ILE A 176 2.20 10.51 1.51
CA ILE A 176 0.95 9.78 1.66
C ILE A 176 0.31 9.57 0.29
N ALA A 177 0.00 8.33 -0.06
CA ALA A 177 -0.80 8.03 -1.25
C ALA A 177 -2.29 8.05 -0.89
N GLU A 178 -3.05 8.95 -1.52
CA GLU A 178 -4.47 9.14 -1.26
C GLU A 178 -5.34 8.66 -2.41
N SER A 179 -6.50 8.14 -2.10
CA SER A 179 -7.49 7.58 -3.02
C SER A 179 -7.08 6.28 -3.74
N GLY A 180 -8.07 5.49 -4.17
CA GLY A 180 -7.89 4.33 -5.03
C GLY A 180 -7.26 3.09 -4.39
N VAL A 181 -7.02 3.05 -3.07
CA VAL A 181 -6.48 1.86 -2.40
C VAL A 181 -7.63 1.00 -1.87
N HIS A 182 -7.73 -0.22 -2.40
CA HIS A 182 -8.76 -1.21 -2.06
C HIS A 182 -8.18 -2.58 -1.66
N THR A 183 -6.93 -2.87 -2.04
CA THR A 183 -6.25 -4.16 -1.79
C THR A 183 -4.88 -3.97 -1.16
N ARG A 184 -4.35 -5.06 -0.57
CA ARG A 184 -2.97 -5.08 -0.03
C ARG A 184 -1.94 -4.79 -1.11
N ALA A 185 -2.13 -5.37 -2.29
CA ALA A 185 -1.24 -5.15 -3.44
C ALA A 185 -1.17 -3.67 -3.83
N GLN A 186 -2.31 -2.99 -3.86
CA GLN A 186 -2.35 -1.56 -4.14
C GLN A 186 -1.66 -0.72 -3.06
N GLY A 187 -1.81 -1.06 -1.78
CA GLY A 187 -1.07 -0.44 -0.69
C GLY A 187 0.43 -0.68 -0.81
N ALA A 188 0.84 -1.93 -1.12
CA ALA A 188 2.23 -2.28 -1.34
C ALA A 188 2.83 -1.59 -2.57
N ALA A 189 2.07 -1.40 -3.64
CA ALA A 189 2.52 -0.62 -4.80
C ALA A 189 2.87 0.83 -4.42
N ALA A 190 2.07 1.46 -3.56
CA ALA A 190 2.35 2.80 -3.02
C ALA A 190 3.62 2.78 -2.13
N GLU A 191 3.74 1.78 -1.24
CA GLU A 191 4.94 1.58 -0.40
C GLU A 191 6.21 1.42 -1.25
N LEU A 192 6.16 0.59 -2.29
CA LEU A 192 7.30 0.36 -3.19
C LEU A 192 7.63 1.58 -4.06
N ALA A 193 6.65 2.42 -4.37
CA ALA A 193 6.90 3.71 -5.01
C ALA A 193 7.58 4.70 -4.06
N GLY A 194 7.39 4.55 -2.76
CA GLY A 194 8.03 5.36 -1.74
C GLY A 194 7.08 6.12 -0.82
N ALA A 195 5.79 5.78 -0.81
CA ALA A 195 4.88 6.30 0.18
C ALA A 195 5.15 5.69 1.57
N ASP A 196 5.08 6.52 2.59
CA ASP A 196 5.18 6.12 4.00
C ASP A 196 3.81 5.65 4.51
N ALA A 197 2.73 6.22 3.95
CA ALA A 197 1.37 5.89 4.34
C ALA A 197 0.40 5.88 3.15
N ILE A 198 -0.74 5.24 3.39
CA ILE A 198 -1.94 5.32 2.54
C ILE A 198 -3.08 5.99 3.31
N LEU A 199 -3.87 6.82 2.64
CA LEU A 199 -5.12 7.34 3.18
C LEU A 199 -6.29 6.59 2.55
N VAL A 200 -7.07 5.87 3.38
CA VAL A 200 -8.11 4.96 2.93
C VAL A 200 -9.45 5.30 3.57
N GLY A 201 -10.43 5.61 2.74
CA GLY A 201 -11.81 5.90 3.18
C GLY A 201 -12.82 4.95 2.55
N SER A 202 -13.06 5.06 1.25
CA SER A 202 -14.16 4.36 0.57
C SER A 202 -14.10 2.84 0.70
N ALA A 203 -12.90 2.25 0.67
CA ALA A 203 -12.71 0.81 0.86
C ALA A 203 -13.13 0.36 2.26
N LEU A 204 -12.80 1.15 3.30
CA LEU A 204 -13.18 0.86 4.68
C LEU A 204 -14.68 1.04 4.89
N MET A 205 -15.23 2.15 4.41
CA MET A 205 -16.63 2.49 4.64
C MET A 205 -17.62 1.56 3.92
N ARG A 206 -17.21 0.94 2.81
CA ARG A 206 -18.00 -0.07 2.08
C ARG A 206 -17.87 -1.49 2.63
N ALA A 207 -16.79 -1.77 3.35
CA ALA A 207 -16.55 -3.11 3.88
C ALA A 207 -17.61 -3.49 4.92
N PRO A 208 -18.09 -4.76 4.96
CA PRO A 208 -18.97 -5.23 6.02
C PRO A 208 -18.37 -4.98 7.41
N ASP A 209 -17.10 -5.26 7.58
CA ASP A 209 -16.29 -4.95 8.76
C ASP A 209 -15.13 -4.03 8.38
N PRO A 210 -15.24 -2.71 8.63
CA PRO A 210 -14.18 -1.74 8.34
C PRO A 210 -12.87 -2.00 9.09
N GLN A 211 -12.95 -2.51 10.32
CA GLN A 211 -11.80 -2.82 11.15
C GLN A 211 -11.00 -4.00 10.58
N ALA A 212 -11.69 -5.07 10.19
CA ALA A 212 -11.08 -6.23 9.54
C ALA A 212 -10.45 -5.82 8.20
N LYS A 213 -11.12 -4.96 7.42
CA LYS A 213 -10.58 -4.45 6.15
C LYS A 213 -9.31 -3.64 6.33
N LEU A 214 -9.24 -2.80 7.35
CA LEU A 214 -8.00 -2.05 7.64
C LEU A 214 -6.84 -3.00 8.01
N ARG A 215 -7.09 -3.99 8.86
CA ARG A 215 -6.07 -5.01 9.19
C ARG A 215 -5.63 -5.78 7.95
N GLU A 216 -6.56 -6.15 7.07
CA GLU A 216 -6.25 -6.80 5.79
C GLU A 216 -5.29 -5.94 4.97
N LEU A 217 -5.58 -4.65 4.75
CA LEU A 217 -4.76 -3.75 3.94
C LEU A 217 -3.32 -3.61 4.47
N LEU A 218 -3.15 -3.66 5.79
CA LEU A 218 -1.84 -3.55 6.45
C LEU A 218 -1.15 -4.89 6.66
N SER A 219 -1.84 -6.03 6.46
CA SER A 219 -1.28 -7.35 6.76
C SER A 219 -0.11 -7.73 5.85
N ARG A 220 0.81 -8.50 6.41
CA ARG A 220 1.96 -9.13 5.74
C ARG A 220 2.03 -10.60 6.16
N PRO A 221 2.62 -11.48 5.35
CA PRO A 221 3.28 -11.20 4.07
C PRO A 221 2.30 -10.95 2.93
N LEU A 222 2.79 -10.35 1.84
CA LEU A 222 2.14 -10.44 0.54
C LEU A 222 2.30 -11.85 -0.01
N VAL A 223 1.38 -12.27 -0.86
CA VAL A 223 1.40 -13.62 -1.44
C VAL A 223 1.63 -13.54 -2.94
N LYS A 224 2.71 -14.17 -3.42
CA LYS A 224 3.05 -14.29 -4.84
C LYS A 224 2.79 -15.71 -5.35
N VAL A 225 2.11 -15.79 -6.48
CA VAL A 225 1.99 -17.02 -7.30
C VAL A 225 2.82 -16.83 -8.56
N CYS A 226 3.86 -17.65 -8.75
CA CYS A 226 4.86 -17.50 -9.81
C CYS A 226 4.78 -18.62 -10.84
N GLY A 227 5.30 -18.37 -12.07
CA GLY A 227 5.30 -19.32 -13.18
C GLY A 227 3.92 -19.49 -13.81
N LEU A 228 3.17 -18.38 -13.91
CA LEU A 228 1.89 -18.32 -14.60
C LEU A 228 2.11 -18.25 -16.12
N THR A 229 1.40 -19.10 -16.86
CA THR A 229 1.49 -19.20 -18.33
C THR A 229 0.13 -19.13 -19.01
N ARG A 230 -0.98 -19.21 -18.25
CA ARG A 230 -2.35 -19.25 -18.74
C ARG A 230 -3.20 -18.22 -18.00
N GLN A 231 -4.12 -17.56 -18.70
CA GLN A 231 -4.98 -16.54 -18.10
C GLN A 231 -5.89 -17.13 -17.01
N GLU A 232 -6.39 -18.35 -17.20
CA GLU A 232 -7.22 -19.02 -16.20
C GLU A 232 -6.51 -19.23 -14.85
N ASP A 233 -5.17 -19.45 -14.86
CA ASP A 233 -4.37 -19.59 -13.65
C ASP A 233 -4.16 -18.22 -12.97
N VAL A 234 -4.06 -17.13 -13.77
CA VAL A 234 -4.04 -15.76 -13.28
C VAL A 234 -5.35 -15.43 -12.57
N ASP A 235 -6.48 -15.71 -13.23
CA ASP A 235 -7.81 -15.42 -12.71
C ASP A 235 -8.04 -16.14 -11.37
N VAL A 236 -7.68 -17.41 -11.28
CA VAL A 236 -7.78 -18.19 -10.03
C VAL A 236 -6.88 -17.64 -8.93
N ALA A 237 -5.65 -17.22 -9.26
CA ALA A 237 -4.75 -16.64 -8.27
C ALA A 237 -5.27 -15.29 -7.74
N VAL A 238 -5.84 -14.45 -8.62
CA VAL A 238 -6.50 -13.20 -8.24
C VAL A 238 -7.72 -13.44 -7.38
N GLU A 239 -8.61 -14.37 -7.76
CA GLU A 239 -9.79 -14.74 -6.97
C GLU A 239 -9.42 -15.28 -5.60
N ALA A 240 -8.35 -16.08 -5.50
CA ALA A 240 -7.83 -16.57 -4.22
C ALA A 240 -7.24 -15.44 -3.37
N GLY A 241 -6.92 -14.30 -4.00
CA GLY A 241 -6.39 -13.11 -3.35
C GLY A 241 -4.86 -13.04 -3.33
N ALA A 242 -4.17 -13.63 -4.29
CA ALA A 242 -2.74 -13.38 -4.49
C ALA A 242 -2.49 -11.88 -4.77
N ASP A 243 -1.41 -11.35 -4.20
CA ASP A 243 -1.05 -9.95 -4.32
C ASP A 243 -0.08 -9.70 -5.49
N LEU A 244 0.73 -10.70 -5.83
CA LEU A 244 1.77 -10.64 -6.84
C LEU A 244 1.63 -11.84 -7.80
N LEU A 245 1.71 -11.58 -9.10
CA LEU A 245 1.51 -12.58 -10.15
C LEU A 245 2.77 -12.64 -11.02
N GLY A 246 3.51 -13.77 -10.96
CA GLY A 246 4.82 -13.93 -11.55
C GLY A 246 4.80 -14.61 -12.91
N PHE A 247 5.43 -14.01 -13.91
CA PHE A 247 5.57 -14.48 -15.28
C PHE A 247 7.05 -14.68 -15.59
N ILE A 248 7.48 -15.92 -15.79
CA ILE A 248 8.88 -16.24 -16.10
C ILE A 248 9.10 -16.04 -17.58
N LEU A 249 9.88 -15.03 -17.96
CA LEU A 249 10.19 -14.69 -19.35
C LEU A 249 11.53 -15.30 -19.81
N ALA A 250 12.31 -15.90 -18.91
CA ALA A 250 13.58 -16.54 -19.20
C ALA A 250 13.42 -17.71 -20.19
N GLU A 251 14.16 -17.68 -21.31
CA GLU A 251 13.99 -18.61 -22.45
C GLU A 251 14.11 -20.10 -22.10
N ARG A 252 14.99 -20.46 -21.16
CA ARG A 252 15.28 -21.84 -20.79
C ARG A 252 14.33 -22.39 -19.74
N SER A 253 13.38 -21.61 -19.25
CA SER A 253 12.44 -22.06 -18.22
C SER A 253 11.37 -22.98 -18.80
N PRO A 254 11.09 -24.14 -18.19
CA PRO A 254 9.94 -24.97 -18.58
C PRO A 254 8.59 -24.29 -18.23
N ARG A 255 8.63 -23.18 -17.49
CA ARG A 255 7.49 -22.34 -17.08
C ARG A 255 7.48 -20.99 -17.80
N ARG A 256 8.11 -20.93 -18.97
CA ARG A 256 8.20 -19.69 -19.73
C ARG A 256 6.82 -19.23 -20.17
N ALA A 257 6.45 -18.01 -19.79
CA ALA A 257 5.33 -17.29 -20.37
C ALA A 257 5.78 -16.59 -21.66
N ALA A 258 4.92 -16.51 -22.66
CA ALA A 258 5.20 -15.78 -23.91
C ALA A 258 5.28 -14.25 -23.65
N ALA A 259 4.50 -13.76 -22.71
CA ALA A 259 4.45 -12.36 -22.26
C ALA A 259 3.85 -12.30 -20.86
N VAL A 260 3.87 -11.12 -20.25
CA VAL A 260 3.03 -10.80 -19.09
C VAL A 260 1.56 -10.82 -19.52
N LEU A 261 0.75 -11.65 -18.84
CA LEU A 261 -0.68 -11.76 -19.12
C LEU A 261 -1.47 -10.59 -18.50
N ASP A 262 -2.77 -10.56 -18.74
CA ASP A 262 -3.64 -9.53 -18.19
C ASP A 262 -3.77 -9.70 -16.66
N VAL A 263 -3.38 -8.65 -15.92
CA VAL A 263 -3.42 -8.60 -14.46
C VAL A 263 -4.27 -7.40 -14.07
N PRO A 264 -5.34 -7.61 -13.28
CA PRO A 264 -6.15 -6.49 -12.82
C PRO A 264 -5.36 -5.59 -11.87
N ASP A 265 -5.73 -4.32 -11.76
CA ASP A 265 -5.09 -3.31 -10.89
C ASP A 265 -5.19 -3.63 -9.38
N THR A 266 -5.94 -4.67 -9.02
CA THR A 266 -6.07 -5.20 -7.66
C THR A 266 -4.90 -6.08 -7.22
N ALA A 267 -4.03 -6.48 -8.16
CA ALA A 267 -2.78 -7.23 -7.95
C ALA A 267 -1.63 -6.54 -8.70
N MET A 268 -0.39 -7.00 -8.49
CA MET A 268 0.80 -6.52 -9.21
C MET A 268 1.39 -7.63 -10.07
N SER A 269 1.75 -7.29 -11.31
CA SER A 269 2.47 -8.17 -12.23
C SER A 269 3.98 -8.15 -11.93
N VAL A 270 4.63 -9.33 -12.02
CA VAL A 270 6.07 -9.50 -11.82
C VAL A 270 6.68 -10.25 -13.01
N ALA A 271 7.46 -9.57 -13.83
CA ALA A 271 8.27 -10.22 -14.87
C ALA A 271 9.53 -10.82 -14.22
N VAL A 272 9.82 -12.09 -14.50
CA VAL A 272 10.97 -12.80 -13.92
C VAL A 272 11.99 -13.10 -15.01
N PHE A 273 13.21 -12.60 -14.83
CA PHE A 273 14.34 -12.73 -15.74
C PHE A 273 15.54 -13.40 -15.07
N VAL A 274 16.38 -14.02 -15.88
CA VAL A 274 17.63 -14.68 -15.47
C VAL A 274 18.72 -14.23 -16.41
N THR A 275 19.83 -13.73 -15.89
CA THR A 275 21.03 -13.17 -16.55
C THR A 275 20.82 -11.87 -17.34
N ASP A 276 19.76 -11.77 -18.11
CA ASP A 276 19.47 -10.59 -18.93
C ASP A 276 18.04 -10.11 -18.66
N THR A 277 17.79 -8.82 -18.78
CA THR A 277 16.46 -8.22 -18.67
C THR A 277 16.05 -7.62 -20.00
N GLU A 278 14.76 -7.74 -20.33
CA GLU A 278 14.14 -7.09 -21.46
C GLU A 278 13.17 -6.00 -20.97
N GLU A 279 12.82 -5.07 -21.85
CA GLU A 279 11.79 -4.09 -21.56
C GLU A 279 10.44 -4.79 -21.31
N THR A 280 9.76 -4.41 -20.24
CA THR A 280 8.52 -5.02 -19.83
C THR A 280 7.54 -3.96 -19.29
N GLN A 281 6.26 -4.23 -19.42
CA GLN A 281 5.20 -3.42 -18.83
C GLN A 281 4.74 -3.94 -17.45
N ALA A 282 5.43 -4.94 -16.90
CA ALA A 282 5.14 -5.43 -15.55
C ALA A 282 5.40 -4.35 -14.50
N ASP A 283 4.62 -4.37 -13.42
CA ASP A 283 4.78 -3.45 -12.30
C ASP A 283 6.12 -3.61 -11.59
N LEU A 284 6.64 -4.84 -11.57
CA LEU A 284 7.88 -5.23 -10.91
C LEU A 284 8.69 -6.18 -11.80
N VAL A 285 10.02 -6.16 -11.61
CA VAL A 285 10.94 -7.12 -12.23
C VAL A 285 11.65 -7.90 -11.14
N GLN A 286 11.55 -9.23 -11.19
CA GLN A 286 12.38 -10.12 -10.38
C GLN A 286 13.56 -10.59 -11.24
N PHE A 287 14.76 -10.21 -10.83
CA PHE A 287 15.97 -10.41 -11.58
C PHE A 287 16.97 -11.31 -10.85
N TYR A 288 17.35 -12.39 -11.49
CA TYR A 288 18.43 -13.29 -11.08
C TYR A 288 19.70 -12.92 -11.88
N PRO A 289 20.73 -12.36 -11.25
CA PRO A 289 21.94 -11.92 -11.97
C PRO A 289 22.81 -13.05 -12.49
N ASP A 290 22.61 -14.27 -11.95
CA ASP A 290 23.30 -15.49 -12.36
C ASP A 290 22.29 -16.62 -12.57
N ASP A 291 22.48 -17.46 -13.60
CA ASP A 291 21.68 -18.64 -13.85
C ASP A 291 21.96 -19.78 -12.85
N GLY A 292 23.00 -19.60 -12.07
CA GLY A 292 23.29 -20.38 -10.87
C GLY A 292 23.84 -21.77 -11.14
N GLY A 293 24.45 -22.04 -12.31
CA GLY A 293 25.16 -23.30 -12.71
C GLY A 293 25.18 -24.41 -11.69
N ASN A 294 24.94 -24.73 -10.69
CA ASN A 294 24.93 -25.73 -9.61
C ASN A 294 24.55 -25.18 -8.21
N VAL A 295 23.84 -24.09 -8.15
CA VAL A 295 23.66 -23.39 -6.88
C VAL A 295 22.45 -23.92 -6.11
N ARG A 296 22.69 -24.32 -4.88
CA ARG A 296 21.67 -24.71 -3.90
C ARG A 296 20.89 -23.52 -3.31
N SER A 297 21.36 -22.29 -3.53
CA SER A 297 20.69 -21.09 -3.11
C SER A 297 20.78 -20.02 -4.19
N ARG A 298 19.66 -19.34 -4.46
CA ARG A 298 19.60 -18.22 -5.39
C ARG A 298 19.13 -16.99 -4.65
N GLU A 299 19.83 -15.89 -4.89
CA GLU A 299 19.35 -14.59 -4.50
C GLU A 299 18.95 -13.84 -5.76
N ALA A 300 17.76 -13.22 -5.71
CA ALA A 300 17.30 -12.33 -6.75
C ALA A 300 16.97 -10.96 -6.15
N MET A 301 16.88 -9.98 -7.02
CA MET A 301 16.43 -8.65 -6.70
C MET A 301 14.99 -8.48 -7.19
N LEU A 302 14.13 -7.90 -6.36
CA LEU A 302 12.87 -7.36 -6.83
C LEU A 302 13.09 -5.89 -7.13
N LEU A 303 12.84 -5.50 -8.37
CA LEU A 303 13.10 -4.15 -8.88
C LEU A 303 11.78 -3.46 -9.24
N ARG A 304 11.71 -2.16 -8.99
CA ARG A 304 10.71 -1.26 -9.52
C ARG A 304 11.44 -0.11 -10.23
N GLU A 305 11.14 0.10 -11.51
CA GLU A 305 11.78 1.16 -12.31
C GLU A 305 13.33 1.15 -12.18
N GLY A 306 13.92 -0.05 -12.21
CA GLY A 306 15.36 -0.26 -12.09
C GLY A 306 15.93 -0.14 -10.67
N ARG A 307 15.14 0.22 -9.66
CA ARG A 307 15.58 0.31 -8.26
C ARG A 307 15.24 -0.98 -7.50
N GLN A 308 16.18 -1.50 -6.74
CA GLN A 308 15.91 -2.63 -5.85
C GLN A 308 14.98 -2.21 -4.70
N VAL A 309 13.84 -2.90 -4.59
CA VAL A 309 12.81 -2.63 -3.58
C VAL A 309 12.67 -3.76 -2.56
N ALA A 310 13.11 -4.97 -2.90
CA ALA A 310 13.20 -6.10 -1.98
C ALA A 310 14.31 -7.08 -2.42
N ARG A 311 14.75 -7.93 -1.48
CA ARG A 311 15.59 -9.10 -1.76
C ARG A 311 14.70 -10.32 -1.90
N VAL A 312 14.98 -11.19 -2.88
CA VAL A 312 14.31 -12.48 -3.03
C VAL A 312 15.28 -13.55 -2.61
N LEU A 313 14.94 -14.30 -1.57
CA LEU A 313 15.72 -15.45 -1.11
C LEU A 313 15.00 -16.71 -1.58
N ASP A 314 15.55 -17.28 -2.67
CA ASP A 314 15.02 -18.46 -3.34
C ASP A 314 15.98 -19.64 -3.12
N GLN A 315 15.65 -20.50 -2.17
CA GLN A 315 16.46 -21.69 -1.87
C GLN A 315 15.67 -22.97 -2.13
N PRO A 316 16.29 -24.02 -2.70
CA PRO A 316 15.63 -25.30 -2.87
C PRO A 316 15.28 -25.91 -1.51
N TRP A 317 14.00 -26.08 -1.28
CA TRP A 317 13.42 -26.54 -0.02
C TRP A 317 13.60 -28.05 0.23
N GLN A 318 14.18 -28.79 -0.68
CA GLN A 318 14.14 -30.26 -0.71
C GLN A 318 14.76 -30.96 0.49
N GLU A 319 15.37 -30.26 1.44
CA GLU A 319 16.10 -30.87 2.55
C GLU A 319 15.81 -30.24 3.94
N HIS A 320 14.63 -29.70 4.21
CA HIS A 320 14.32 -29.17 5.56
C HIS A 320 15.51 -28.40 6.20
N ASP A 321 16.08 -27.42 5.46
CA ASP A 321 17.22 -26.67 5.98
C ASP A 321 16.73 -25.50 6.84
N PRO A 322 16.71 -25.65 8.20
CA PRO A 322 16.35 -24.56 9.09
C PRO A 322 17.33 -23.39 9.03
N VAL A 323 18.52 -23.58 8.46
CA VAL A 323 19.52 -22.52 8.29
C VAL A 323 19.04 -21.48 7.30
N HIS A 324 18.32 -21.88 6.24
CA HIS A 324 17.76 -20.95 5.28
C HIS A 324 16.79 -19.95 5.89
N TRP A 325 15.84 -20.41 6.69
CA TRP A 325 14.89 -19.52 7.33
C TRP A 325 15.55 -18.62 8.39
N SER A 326 16.57 -19.10 9.09
CA SER A 326 17.33 -18.24 10.03
C SER A 326 18.12 -17.15 9.31
N VAL A 327 18.72 -17.44 8.16
CA VAL A 327 19.39 -16.42 7.33
C VAL A 327 18.36 -15.41 6.80
N ALA A 328 17.21 -15.88 6.30
CA ALA A 328 16.15 -15.01 5.84
C ALA A 328 15.61 -14.10 6.95
N ALA A 329 15.42 -14.63 8.15
CA ALA A 329 14.95 -13.88 9.32
C ALA A 329 15.97 -12.81 9.79
N ALA A 330 17.27 -13.04 9.58
CA ALA A 330 18.34 -12.11 9.93
C ALA A 330 18.62 -11.07 8.83
N THR A 331 17.99 -11.20 7.64
CA THR A 331 18.20 -10.29 6.52
C THR A 331 17.45 -8.99 6.74
N GLU A 332 18.17 -7.87 6.71
CA GLU A 332 17.57 -6.54 6.84
C GLU A 332 16.79 -6.12 5.59
N GLY A 333 15.76 -5.31 5.79
CA GLY A 333 14.92 -4.76 4.74
C GLY A 333 13.76 -5.70 4.34
N ARG A 334 13.20 -5.46 3.15
CA ARG A 334 12.10 -6.28 2.63
C ARG A 334 12.64 -7.57 2.03
N VAL A 335 12.18 -8.69 2.57
CA VAL A 335 12.53 -10.04 2.10
C VAL A 335 11.30 -10.69 1.48
N MET A 336 11.42 -11.16 0.25
CA MET A 336 10.50 -12.12 -0.37
C MET A 336 11.11 -13.52 -0.21
N LEU A 337 10.43 -14.38 0.54
CA LEU A 337 10.87 -15.75 0.76
C LEU A 337 10.31 -16.65 -0.34
N ALA A 338 11.18 -17.37 -1.01
CA ALA A 338 10.87 -18.31 -2.09
C ALA A 338 11.56 -19.66 -1.85
N GLY A 339 11.37 -20.62 -2.77
CA GLY A 339 12.04 -21.90 -2.76
C GLY A 339 11.24 -23.00 -2.07
N GLY A 340 10.38 -23.71 -2.83
CA GLY A 340 9.63 -24.86 -2.37
C GLY A 340 8.52 -24.58 -1.35
N LEU A 341 8.08 -23.34 -1.22
CA LEU A 341 6.92 -23.01 -0.40
C LEU A 341 5.64 -23.58 -1.02
N GLY A 342 4.76 -24.09 -0.18
CA GLY A 342 3.46 -24.63 -0.53
C GLY A 342 2.50 -24.55 0.64
N PRO A 343 1.24 -25.02 0.47
CA PRO A 343 0.25 -25.00 1.54
C PRO A 343 0.71 -25.70 2.83
N GLU A 344 1.61 -26.68 2.69
CA GLU A 344 2.06 -27.55 3.77
C GLU A 344 3.04 -26.88 4.72
N ASN A 345 3.77 -25.84 4.27
CA ASN A 345 4.90 -25.27 5.03
C ASN A 345 4.90 -23.75 5.12
N VAL A 346 4.08 -23.07 4.34
CA VAL A 346 4.12 -21.60 4.26
C VAL A 346 3.81 -20.93 5.61
N ARG A 347 2.94 -21.52 6.43
CA ARG A 347 2.62 -21.00 7.77
C ARG A 347 3.86 -21.01 8.67
N ASP A 348 4.60 -22.12 8.71
CA ASP A 348 5.79 -22.26 9.53
C ASP A 348 6.90 -21.31 9.04
N ALA A 349 7.04 -21.19 7.71
CA ALA A 349 7.97 -20.24 7.10
C ALA A 349 7.65 -18.80 7.49
N ILE A 350 6.38 -18.39 7.45
CA ILE A 350 5.94 -17.05 7.86
C ILE A 350 6.23 -16.82 9.34
N ALA A 351 5.92 -17.79 10.21
CA ALA A 351 6.16 -17.68 11.64
C ALA A 351 7.66 -17.53 11.98
N ALA A 352 8.52 -18.27 11.26
CA ALA A 352 9.96 -18.25 11.47
C ALA A 352 10.64 -17.00 10.92
N VAL A 353 10.24 -16.53 9.73
CA VAL A 353 10.96 -15.49 8.97
C VAL A 353 10.32 -14.12 9.09
N ARG A 354 8.99 -14.07 9.19
CA ARG A 354 8.18 -12.82 9.10
C ARG A 354 8.51 -12.01 7.84
N PRO A 355 8.48 -12.65 6.65
CA PRO A 355 8.90 -12.00 5.42
C PRO A 355 7.92 -10.91 4.99
N TRP A 356 8.38 -9.98 4.15
CA TRP A 356 7.52 -8.99 3.49
C TRP A 356 6.58 -9.66 2.47
N ALA A 357 7.07 -10.71 1.78
CA ALA A 357 6.27 -11.52 0.85
C ALA A 357 6.71 -12.98 0.86
N VAL A 358 5.81 -13.88 0.45
CA VAL A 358 6.09 -15.30 0.17
C VAL A 358 5.81 -15.60 -1.29
N ASP A 359 6.64 -16.43 -1.92
CA ASP A 359 6.58 -16.79 -3.33
C ASP A 359 6.53 -18.30 -3.53
N ALA A 360 5.54 -18.80 -4.25
CA ALA A 360 5.42 -20.20 -4.62
C ALA A 360 5.21 -20.40 -6.13
N SER A 361 5.83 -21.43 -6.69
CA SER A 361 5.74 -21.76 -8.10
C SER A 361 5.45 -23.26 -8.32
N SER A 362 6.49 -24.11 -8.32
CA SER A 362 6.40 -25.53 -8.67
C SER A 362 5.54 -26.37 -7.73
N SER A 363 5.49 -26.01 -6.45
CA SER A 363 4.64 -26.66 -5.45
C SER A 363 3.14 -26.48 -5.70
N LEU A 364 2.78 -25.53 -6.56
CA LEU A 364 1.39 -25.19 -6.92
C LEU A 364 1.00 -25.73 -8.31
N GLU A 365 1.75 -26.68 -8.86
CA GLU A 365 1.57 -27.16 -10.24
C GLU A 365 1.15 -28.63 -10.31
N THR A 366 0.38 -28.96 -11.35
CA THR A 366 0.14 -30.33 -11.80
C THR A 366 1.21 -30.77 -12.76
N GLU A 367 1.68 -29.87 -13.62
CA GLU A 367 2.83 -30.02 -14.53
C GLU A 367 3.47 -28.63 -14.74
N PRO A 368 4.75 -28.55 -15.19
CA PRO A 368 5.44 -27.28 -15.35
C PRO A 368 4.65 -26.23 -16.15
N GLY A 369 4.30 -25.12 -15.53
CA GLY A 369 3.52 -24.04 -16.13
C GLY A 369 2.00 -24.19 -16.06
N VAL A 370 1.48 -25.28 -15.47
CA VAL A 370 0.04 -25.51 -15.29
C VAL A 370 -0.28 -25.57 -13.79
N LYS A 371 -1.05 -24.61 -13.29
CA LYS A 371 -1.36 -24.56 -11.86
C LYS A 371 -2.45 -25.54 -11.45
N ASP A 372 -2.25 -26.15 -10.29
CA ASP A 372 -3.31 -26.82 -9.54
C ASP A 372 -4.12 -25.73 -8.79
N HIS A 373 -5.32 -25.49 -9.25
CA HIS A 373 -6.18 -24.41 -8.71
C HIS A 373 -6.54 -24.64 -7.23
N ALA A 374 -6.65 -25.89 -6.78
CA ALA A 374 -6.93 -26.18 -5.37
C ALA A 374 -5.71 -25.84 -4.51
N ARG A 375 -4.50 -26.18 -4.98
CA ARG A 375 -3.25 -25.84 -4.28
C ARG A 375 -2.99 -24.33 -4.25
N VAL A 376 -3.30 -23.62 -5.34
CA VAL A 376 -3.20 -22.15 -5.37
C VAL A 376 -4.10 -21.54 -4.29
N ARG A 377 -5.38 -21.93 -4.23
CA ARG A 377 -6.32 -21.43 -3.21
C ARG A 377 -5.84 -21.76 -1.79
N ALA A 378 -5.44 -23.02 -1.56
CA ALA A 378 -4.94 -23.45 -0.26
C ALA A 378 -3.68 -22.68 0.19
N PHE A 379 -2.73 -22.44 -0.74
CA PHE A 379 -1.52 -21.69 -0.44
C PHE A 379 -1.85 -20.23 -0.01
N VAL A 380 -2.68 -19.55 -0.79
CA VAL A 380 -3.06 -18.17 -0.48
C VAL A 380 -3.84 -18.10 0.83
N GLU A 381 -4.77 -19.03 1.07
CA GLU A 381 -5.54 -19.08 2.31
C GLU A 381 -4.65 -19.29 3.54
N VAL A 382 -3.74 -20.28 3.49
CA VAL A 382 -2.83 -20.57 4.61
C VAL A 382 -1.85 -19.44 4.87
N ALA A 383 -1.35 -18.79 3.81
CA ALA A 383 -0.43 -17.67 3.93
C ALA A 383 -1.09 -16.40 4.52
N ARG A 384 -2.42 -16.32 4.54
CA ARG A 384 -3.21 -15.20 5.06
C ARG A 384 -3.73 -15.40 6.48
N GLN A 385 -3.64 -16.61 7.03
CA GLN A 385 -4.00 -16.94 8.41
C GLN A 385 -2.90 -16.57 9.40
#